data_0639f6debde93c8ee50f6c05550ba993
#
_entry.id   0639f6debde93c8ee50f6c05550ba993
#
_cell.length_a   1.000
_cell.length_b   1.000
_cell.length_c   1.000
_cell.angle_alpha   90.00
_cell.angle_beta   90.00
_cell.angle_gamma   90.00
#
_symmetry.space_group_name_H-M   'P 1'
#
loop_
_entity.id
_entity.type
_entity.pdbx_description
1 polymer ?
#
loop_
_entity_poly.entity_id
_entity_poly.type
_entity_poly.pdbx_seq_one_letter_code
_entity_poly.pdbx_strand_id
1 'polypeptide(L)'
;MTPAIQIQQVHKRFGTVQALSGIDLEVATGEFFGLLGPNGAGKTTLINILAGLTRADSGCVRIMGHDVIADYRESRRALGVVPQELVFDPFFSVRETLRIQSGYFGLGRNDAWIDEVMHHLDLSGKADANMRSLSGGMKRRVLVAQALVHKPPVIVLDEPTAGVDVELRKGLWEFVLGLNRKGHTIVLTTHYLEEAEALCARIGMLKQGRIVALDTTSKLLNRHDGLYLKLRISGAALPQVLAERARDSRDAVHVLRLRSYAEVERALAHVRAAGAKIEELELLQPDLEDVFVQIMNMGEDGASTQEHSAAALLSPLAFPAP
;
A
#
# COMPACT_ATOMS: atom_id res chain seq x y z
N MET A 1 12.59 10.84 19.25
CA MET A 1 11.37 11.55 18.79
C MET A 1 10.19 10.60 19.00
N THR A 2 9.08 11.09 19.49
CA THR A 2 7.86 10.28 19.64
C THR A 2 7.33 9.90 18.26
N PRO A 3 7.03 8.62 17.98
CA PRO A 3 6.44 8.23 16.70
C PRO A 3 5.05 8.86 16.54
N ALA A 4 4.64 9.14 15.31
CA ALA A 4 3.31 9.66 15.00
C ALA A 4 2.23 8.61 15.26
N ILE A 5 2.53 7.35 14.92
CA ILE A 5 1.68 6.19 15.22
C ILE A 5 2.55 5.14 15.90
N GLN A 6 2.04 4.58 16.99
CA GLN A 6 2.65 3.46 17.70
C GLN A 6 1.60 2.39 17.97
N ILE A 7 1.87 1.18 17.49
CA ILE A 7 1.04 0.01 17.63
C ILE A 7 1.88 -1.08 18.27
N GLN A 8 1.42 -1.65 19.40
CA GLN A 8 2.17 -2.63 20.18
C GLN A 8 1.31 -3.83 20.50
N GLN A 9 1.67 -4.98 19.99
CA GLN A 9 1.07 -6.31 20.22
C GLN A 9 -0.46 -6.28 20.06
N VAL A 10 -0.95 -5.62 19.01
CA VAL A 10 -2.39 -5.46 18.79
C VAL A 10 -2.99 -6.73 18.24
N HIS A 11 -4.00 -7.24 18.96
CA HIS A 11 -4.81 -8.37 18.55
C HIS A 11 -6.27 -7.95 18.38
N LYS A 12 -6.95 -8.55 17.38
CA LYS A 12 -8.39 -8.37 17.16
C LYS A 12 -9.01 -9.61 16.57
N ARG A 13 -10.11 -10.05 17.17
CA ARG A 13 -10.90 -11.19 16.73
C ARG A 13 -12.37 -10.80 16.57
N PHE A 14 -13.02 -11.29 15.52
CA PHE A 14 -14.45 -11.18 15.31
C PHE A 14 -15.05 -12.59 15.22
N GLY A 15 -15.73 -13.03 16.28
CA GLY A 15 -16.22 -14.40 16.37
C GLY A 15 -15.07 -15.43 16.21
N THR A 16 -15.10 -16.19 15.14
CA THR A 16 -14.06 -17.19 14.84
C THR A 16 -12.88 -16.63 14.03
N VAL A 17 -13.03 -15.43 13.43
CA VAL A 17 -12.04 -14.84 12.53
C VAL A 17 -11.03 -14.02 13.32
N GLN A 18 -9.74 -14.38 13.23
CA GLN A 18 -8.62 -13.59 13.75
C GLN A 18 -8.25 -12.52 12.73
N ALA A 19 -8.68 -11.28 12.97
CA ALA A 19 -8.43 -10.18 12.04
C ALA A 19 -7.03 -9.57 12.19
N LEU A 20 -6.51 -9.49 13.43
CA LEU A 20 -5.15 -9.02 13.73
C LEU A 20 -4.50 -9.95 14.76
N SER A 21 -3.23 -10.30 14.55
CA SER A 21 -2.50 -11.31 15.33
C SER A 21 -1.14 -10.77 15.80
N GLY A 22 -1.13 -9.87 16.77
CA GLY A 22 0.09 -9.31 17.35
C GLY A 22 0.78 -8.34 16.39
N ILE A 23 0.09 -7.25 16.04
CA ILE A 23 0.67 -6.21 15.19
C ILE A 23 1.59 -5.31 16.03
N ASP A 24 2.83 -5.19 15.58
CA ASP A 24 3.80 -4.19 16.01
C ASP A 24 4.14 -3.28 14.83
N LEU A 25 3.91 -1.99 14.97
CA LEU A 25 4.19 -1.01 13.93
C LEU A 25 4.46 0.37 14.55
N GLU A 26 5.51 1.02 14.08
CA GLU A 26 5.77 2.43 14.35
C GLU A 26 5.88 3.20 13.05
N VAL A 27 5.21 4.36 12.97
CA VAL A 27 5.31 5.31 11.88
C VAL A 27 5.89 6.61 12.43
N ALA A 28 6.99 7.07 11.82
CA ALA A 28 7.66 8.27 12.27
C ALA A 28 6.86 9.55 11.94
N THR A 29 7.07 10.62 12.70
CA THR A 29 6.46 11.93 12.39
C THR A 29 6.97 12.45 11.04
N GLY A 30 6.05 12.91 10.18
CA GLY A 30 6.37 13.39 8.84
C GLY A 30 6.65 12.28 7.81
N GLU A 31 6.49 11.02 8.18
CA GLU A 31 6.67 9.89 7.26
C GLU A 31 5.48 9.75 6.30
N PHE A 32 5.75 9.40 5.04
CA PHE A 32 4.75 8.87 4.11
C PHE A 32 4.89 7.35 4.10
N PHE A 33 3.96 6.67 4.77
CA PHE A 33 3.99 5.22 5.02
C PHE A 33 2.91 4.50 4.22
N GLY A 34 3.27 3.39 3.56
CA GLY A 34 2.34 2.51 2.87
C GLY A 34 1.97 1.28 3.73
N LEU A 35 0.68 0.99 3.87
CA LEU A 35 0.17 -0.24 4.47
C LEU A 35 -0.53 -1.07 3.40
N LEU A 36 0.17 -2.07 2.87
CA LEU A 36 -0.30 -2.91 1.77
C LEU A 36 -0.75 -4.28 2.26
N GLY A 37 -1.53 -4.97 1.46
CA GLY A 37 -1.97 -6.32 1.75
C GLY A 37 -3.21 -6.68 0.93
N PRO A 38 -3.51 -7.97 0.72
CA PRO A 38 -4.69 -8.42 0.01
C PRO A 38 -5.99 -8.05 0.75
N ASN A 39 -7.12 -8.24 0.09
CA ASN A 39 -8.42 -8.09 0.73
C ASN A 39 -8.55 -9.09 1.89
N GLY A 40 -9.09 -8.63 3.02
CA GLY A 40 -9.19 -9.44 4.23
C GLY A 40 -7.89 -9.58 5.04
N ALA A 41 -6.78 -8.94 4.64
CA ALA A 41 -5.52 -8.98 5.39
C ALA A 41 -5.59 -8.34 6.79
N GLY A 42 -6.60 -7.48 7.07
CA GLY A 42 -6.79 -6.79 8.33
C GLY A 42 -6.54 -5.28 8.27
N LYS A 43 -6.24 -4.69 7.08
CA LYS A 43 -5.96 -3.26 6.91
C LYS A 43 -7.05 -2.36 7.49
N THR A 44 -8.30 -2.52 7.04
CA THR A 44 -9.44 -1.74 7.51
C THR A 44 -9.71 -1.95 9.00
N THR A 45 -9.49 -3.16 9.52
CA THR A 45 -9.59 -3.41 10.97
C THR A 45 -8.56 -2.59 11.75
N LEU A 46 -7.32 -2.53 11.28
CA LEU A 46 -6.26 -1.76 11.91
C LEU A 46 -6.57 -0.25 11.83
N ILE A 47 -7.03 0.24 10.69
CA ILE A 47 -7.46 1.65 10.52
C ILE A 47 -8.63 1.99 11.45
N ASN A 48 -9.62 1.11 11.58
CA ASN A 48 -10.74 1.31 12.49
C ASN A 48 -10.31 1.35 13.97
N ILE A 49 -9.28 0.62 14.34
CA ILE A 49 -8.69 0.70 15.68
C ILE A 49 -7.95 2.03 15.86
N LEU A 50 -7.16 2.48 14.89
CA LEU A 50 -6.51 3.80 14.91
C LEU A 50 -7.54 4.93 15.05
N ALA A 51 -8.66 4.84 14.32
CA ALA A 51 -9.76 5.80 14.37
C ALA A 51 -10.58 5.75 15.69
N GLY A 52 -10.35 4.73 16.53
CA GLY A 52 -11.14 4.48 17.73
C GLY A 52 -12.58 4.06 17.43
N LEU A 53 -12.85 3.51 16.24
CA LEU A 53 -14.15 2.94 15.83
C LEU A 53 -14.31 1.48 16.27
N THR A 54 -13.19 0.78 16.42
CA THR A 54 -13.13 -0.60 16.88
C THR A 54 -12.11 -0.69 18.00
N ARG A 55 -12.46 -1.40 19.08
CA ARG A 55 -11.54 -1.64 20.19
C ARG A 55 -10.70 -2.88 19.92
N ALA A 56 -9.37 -2.79 20.13
CA ALA A 56 -8.50 -3.96 20.13
C ALA A 56 -8.86 -4.89 21.31
N ASP A 57 -8.65 -6.20 21.16
CA ASP A 57 -8.87 -7.16 22.24
C ASP A 57 -7.68 -7.16 23.21
N SER A 58 -6.48 -6.90 22.71
CA SER A 58 -5.25 -6.68 23.50
C SER A 58 -4.26 -5.81 22.74
N GLY A 59 -3.23 -5.35 23.44
CA GLY A 59 -2.22 -4.44 22.90
C GLY A 59 -2.56 -2.97 23.14
N CYS A 60 -1.71 -2.09 22.60
CA CYS A 60 -1.82 -0.64 22.80
C CYS A 60 -1.64 0.07 21.46
N VAL A 61 -2.43 1.13 21.26
CA VAL A 61 -2.30 2.00 20.08
C VAL A 61 -2.23 3.45 20.53
N ARG A 62 -1.24 4.18 20.04
CA ARG A 62 -1.08 5.61 20.32
C ARG A 62 -0.91 6.41 19.03
N ILE A 63 -1.49 7.61 19.04
CA ILE A 63 -1.36 8.61 17.98
C ILE A 63 -0.80 9.88 18.58
N MET A 64 0.35 10.34 18.10
CA MET A 64 1.09 11.46 18.66
C MET A 64 1.31 11.33 20.19
N GLY A 65 1.51 10.07 20.68
CA GLY A 65 1.69 9.75 22.07
C GLY A 65 0.39 9.54 22.88
N HIS A 66 -0.77 9.90 22.33
CA HIS A 66 -2.09 9.76 22.98
C HIS A 66 -2.69 8.38 22.72
N ASP A 67 -3.07 7.68 23.77
CA ASP A 67 -3.75 6.38 23.67
C ASP A 67 -5.13 6.54 23.02
N VAL A 68 -5.44 5.70 22.03
CA VAL A 68 -6.70 5.82 21.24
C VAL A 68 -7.96 5.52 22.06
N ILE A 69 -7.82 4.92 23.24
CA ILE A 69 -8.93 4.61 24.16
C ILE A 69 -8.95 5.56 25.36
N ALA A 70 -7.83 5.66 26.08
CA ALA A 70 -7.73 6.48 27.30
C ALA A 70 -7.77 7.98 26.96
N ASP A 71 -7.04 8.41 25.94
CA ASP A 71 -6.91 9.80 25.51
C ASP A 71 -7.66 10.05 24.19
N TYR A 72 -8.83 9.44 24.00
CA TYR A 72 -9.53 9.38 22.71
C TYR A 72 -9.80 10.76 22.08
N ARG A 73 -9.98 11.80 22.87
CA ARG A 73 -10.24 13.17 22.37
C ARG A 73 -9.01 13.75 21.69
N GLU A 74 -7.85 13.62 22.33
CA GLU A 74 -6.57 14.13 21.80
C GLU A 74 -6.10 13.28 20.61
N SER A 75 -6.23 11.95 20.72
CA SER A 75 -5.94 11.03 19.63
C SER A 75 -6.77 11.35 18.37
N ARG A 76 -8.09 11.57 18.51
CA ARG A 76 -8.97 11.94 17.38
C ARG A 76 -8.68 13.32 16.80
N ARG A 77 -8.27 14.29 17.64
CA ARG A 77 -7.83 15.61 17.16
C ARG A 77 -6.53 15.52 16.34
N ALA A 78 -5.69 14.55 16.68
CA ALA A 78 -4.43 14.33 15.99
C ALA A 78 -4.58 13.50 14.70
N LEU A 79 -5.76 12.94 14.42
CA LEU A 79 -5.98 12.01 13.33
C LEU A 79 -7.08 12.47 12.36
N GLY A 80 -6.78 12.48 11.07
CA GLY A 80 -7.77 12.55 9.99
C GLY A 80 -7.84 11.21 9.26
N VAL A 81 -9.03 10.66 9.07
CA VAL A 81 -9.21 9.38 8.37
C VAL A 81 -10.15 9.57 7.19
N VAL A 82 -9.69 9.16 6.02
CA VAL A 82 -10.51 9.04 4.81
C VAL A 82 -10.91 7.57 4.69
N PRO A 83 -12.17 7.21 4.93
CA PRO A 83 -12.61 5.82 4.88
C PRO A 83 -12.75 5.32 3.43
N GLN A 84 -12.71 4.01 3.25
CA GLN A 84 -12.92 3.37 1.94
C GLN A 84 -14.36 3.59 1.43
N GLU A 85 -15.36 3.51 2.31
CA GLU A 85 -16.77 3.67 1.94
C GLU A 85 -17.18 5.14 1.82
N LEU A 86 -18.06 5.44 0.84
CA LEU A 86 -18.62 6.77 0.64
C LEU A 86 -19.82 6.99 1.57
N VAL A 87 -19.54 7.42 2.81
CA VAL A 87 -20.58 7.80 3.76
C VAL A 87 -20.72 9.32 3.76
N PHE A 88 -21.92 9.83 3.48
CA PHE A 88 -22.21 11.26 3.46
C PHE A 88 -23.64 11.56 3.91
N ASP A 89 -23.84 12.72 4.51
CA ASP A 89 -25.18 13.23 4.79
C ASP A 89 -25.75 13.90 3.54
N PRO A 90 -26.90 13.46 3.04
CA PRO A 90 -27.46 13.95 1.79
C PRO A 90 -28.17 15.32 1.92
N PHE A 91 -28.32 15.86 3.12
CA PHE A 91 -29.11 17.07 3.36
C PHE A 91 -28.28 18.37 3.27
N PHE A 92 -26.97 18.29 3.40
CA PHE A 92 -26.10 19.46 3.41
C PHE A 92 -25.40 19.70 2.09
N SER A 93 -24.98 20.96 1.87
CA SER A 93 -24.05 21.31 0.83
C SER A 93 -22.61 20.92 1.22
N VAL A 94 -21.67 20.98 0.25
CA VAL A 94 -20.26 20.69 0.51
C VAL A 94 -19.70 21.58 1.62
N ARG A 95 -19.92 22.88 1.53
CA ARG A 95 -19.44 23.87 2.53
C ARG A 95 -20.04 23.63 3.91
N GLU A 96 -21.35 23.41 3.98
CA GLU A 96 -22.01 23.10 5.26
C GLU A 96 -21.46 21.83 5.88
N THR A 97 -21.28 20.78 5.09
CA THR A 97 -20.66 19.52 5.57
C THR A 97 -19.28 19.75 6.19
N LEU A 98 -18.42 20.56 5.53
CA LEU A 98 -17.08 20.85 6.05
C LEU A 98 -17.13 21.77 7.30
N ARG A 99 -18.06 22.72 7.37
CA ARG A 99 -18.27 23.55 8.56
C ARG A 99 -18.76 22.74 9.75
N ILE A 100 -19.73 21.84 9.53
CA ILE A 100 -20.23 20.93 10.58
C ILE A 100 -19.10 20.06 11.09
N GLN A 101 -18.33 19.47 10.19
CA GLN A 101 -17.18 18.64 10.56
C GLN A 101 -16.13 19.45 11.35
N SER A 102 -15.83 20.68 10.94
CA SER A 102 -14.95 21.60 11.67
C SER A 102 -15.47 21.88 13.09
N GLY A 103 -16.79 22.05 13.22
CA GLY A 103 -17.47 22.26 14.50
C GLY A 103 -17.32 21.11 15.47
N TYR A 104 -17.30 19.86 15.02
CA TYR A 104 -17.06 18.68 15.87
C TYR A 104 -15.67 18.72 16.54
N PHE A 105 -14.69 19.37 15.91
CA PHE A 105 -13.36 19.58 16.49
C PHE A 105 -13.23 20.89 17.30
N GLY A 106 -14.34 21.63 17.48
CA GLY A 106 -14.36 22.89 18.22
C GLY A 106 -13.80 24.10 17.46
N LEU A 107 -13.67 24.02 16.15
CA LEU A 107 -13.14 25.08 15.28
C LEU A 107 -14.30 25.96 14.78
N GLY A 108 -14.63 27.03 15.50
CA GLY A 108 -15.81 27.88 15.20
C GLY A 108 -15.66 28.79 13.95
N ARG A 109 -14.44 29.21 13.60
CA ARG A 109 -14.14 30.03 12.41
C ARG A 109 -12.99 29.42 11.65
N ASN A 110 -13.31 28.62 10.65
CA ASN A 110 -12.31 27.85 9.88
C ASN A 110 -12.49 28.03 8.36
N ASP A 111 -13.27 29.00 7.94
CA ASP A 111 -13.66 29.16 6.54
C ASP A 111 -12.46 29.33 5.60
N ALA A 112 -11.46 30.10 6.01
CA ALA A 112 -10.26 30.29 5.19
C ALA A 112 -9.53 28.97 4.87
N TRP A 113 -9.43 28.08 5.85
CA TRP A 113 -8.83 26.75 5.64
C TRP A 113 -9.77 25.82 4.85
N ILE A 114 -11.06 25.87 5.10
CA ILE A 114 -12.07 25.13 4.32
C ILE A 114 -11.99 25.54 2.84
N ASP A 115 -11.88 26.86 2.55
CA ASP A 115 -11.73 27.37 1.18
C ASP A 115 -10.43 26.89 0.53
N GLU A 116 -9.30 26.91 1.27
CA GLU A 116 -8.02 26.38 0.79
C GLU A 116 -8.13 24.89 0.44
N VAL A 117 -8.70 24.07 1.34
CA VAL A 117 -8.91 22.63 1.09
C VAL A 117 -9.83 22.41 -0.11
N MET A 118 -10.94 23.13 -0.19
CA MET A 118 -11.86 23.01 -1.33
C MET A 118 -11.18 23.41 -2.65
N HIS A 119 -10.34 24.44 -2.63
CA HIS A 119 -9.59 24.86 -3.82
C HIS A 119 -8.65 23.75 -4.30
N HIS A 120 -7.83 23.21 -3.41
CA HIS A 120 -6.88 22.13 -3.76
C HIS A 120 -7.56 20.82 -4.22
N LEU A 121 -8.78 20.57 -3.77
CA LEU A 121 -9.57 19.41 -4.15
C LEU A 121 -10.56 19.68 -5.29
N ASP A 122 -10.46 20.84 -5.96
CA ASP A 122 -11.35 21.24 -7.06
C ASP A 122 -12.84 21.15 -6.67
N LEU A 123 -13.17 21.62 -5.47
CA LEU A 123 -14.53 21.67 -4.94
C LEU A 123 -15.09 23.08 -4.85
N SER A 124 -14.29 24.13 -5.14
CA SER A 124 -14.71 25.55 -4.99
C SER A 124 -15.97 25.88 -5.78
N GLY A 125 -16.06 25.40 -7.04
CA GLY A 125 -17.22 25.61 -7.90
C GLY A 125 -18.47 24.79 -7.49
N LYS A 126 -18.36 23.96 -6.46
CA LYS A 126 -19.43 23.11 -5.92
C LYS A 126 -19.69 23.33 -4.44
N ALA A 127 -19.15 24.42 -3.88
CA ALA A 127 -19.26 24.72 -2.45
C ALA A 127 -20.71 24.68 -1.93
N ASP A 128 -21.65 25.24 -2.69
CA ASP A 128 -23.07 25.31 -2.33
C ASP A 128 -23.90 24.17 -2.96
N ALA A 129 -23.27 23.26 -3.70
CA ALA A 129 -23.95 22.09 -4.25
C ALA A 129 -24.30 21.08 -3.16
N ASN A 130 -25.51 20.50 -3.24
CA ASN A 130 -25.92 19.45 -2.31
C ASN A 130 -25.14 18.17 -2.57
N MET A 131 -24.78 17.46 -1.49
CA MET A 131 -24.00 16.21 -1.52
C MET A 131 -24.63 15.14 -2.43
N ARG A 132 -25.96 15.11 -2.58
CA ARG A 132 -26.65 14.15 -3.48
C ARG A 132 -26.31 14.36 -4.94
N SER A 133 -26.13 15.61 -5.36
CA SER A 133 -25.90 15.99 -6.76
C SER A 133 -24.47 15.74 -7.25
N LEU A 134 -23.55 15.38 -6.35
CA LEU A 134 -22.15 15.16 -6.65
C LEU A 134 -21.92 13.77 -7.28
N SER A 135 -20.96 13.69 -8.22
CA SER A 135 -20.44 12.41 -8.70
C SER A 135 -19.72 11.62 -7.60
N GLY A 136 -19.48 10.33 -7.80
CA GLY A 136 -18.75 9.50 -6.85
C GLY A 136 -17.35 10.05 -6.53
N GLY A 137 -16.60 10.46 -7.57
CA GLY A 137 -15.29 11.07 -7.40
C GLY A 137 -15.33 12.40 -6.64
N MET A 138 -16.36 13.25 -6.85
CA MET A 138 -16.55 14.48 -6.08
C MET A 138 -16.87 14.19 -4.61
N LYS A 139 -17.74 13.20 -4.33
CA LYS A 139 -18.02 12.76 -2.96
C LYS A 139 -16.75 12.27 -2.26
N ARG A 140 -15.89 11.54 -2.97
CA ARG A 140 -14.60 11.08 -2.45
C ARG A 140 -13.71 12.26 -2.04
N ARG A 141 -13.63 13.29 -2.88
CA ARG A 141 -12.88 14.53 -2.56
C ARG A 141 -13.45 15.25 -1.33
N VAL A 142 -14.77 15.29 -1.17
CA VAL A 142 -15.38 15.86 0.05
C VAL A 142 -15.01 15.06 1.30
N LEU A 143 -14.95 13.71 1.25
CA LEU A 143 -14.47 12.90 2.37
C LEU A 143 -13.01 13.20 2.71
N VAL A 144 -12.15 13.38 1.71
CA VAL A 144 -10.77 13.84 1.93
C VAL A 144 -10.77 15.22 2.61
N ALA A 145 -11.59 16.18 2.12
CA ALA A 145 -11.72 17.49 2.74
C ALA A 145 -12.16 17.41 4.20
N GLN A 146 -13.16 16.57 4.50
CA GLN A 146 -13.65 16.36 5.88
C GLN A 146 -12.55 15.85 6.82
N ALA A 147 -11.70 14.93 6.36
CA ALA A 147 -10.59 14.41 7.14
C ALA A 147 -9.51 15.47 7.45
N LEU A 148 -9.46 16.55 6.66
CA LEU A 148 -8.42 17.57 6.73
C LEU A 148 -8.87 18.89 7.39
N VAL A 149 -10.18 19.10 7.65
CA VAL A 149 -10.71 20.37 8.16
C VAL A 149 -10.09 20.82 9.48
N HIS A 150 -9.64 19.91 10.32
CA HIS A 150 -9.04 20.19 11.62
C HIS A 150 -7.50 20.19 11.61
N LYS A 151 -6.86 20.13 10.43
CA LYS A 151 -5.40 20.12 10.24
C LYS A 151 -4.69 19.05 11.06
N PRO A 152 -5.10 17.79 10.98
CA PRO A 152 -4.53 16.73 11.81
C PRO A 152 -3.05 16.50 11.45
N PRO A 153 -2.14 16.29 12.44
CA PRO A 153 -0.75 15.94 12.15
C PRO A 153 -0.59 14.54 11.53
N VAL A 154 -1.58 13.65 11.68
CA VAL A 154 -1.59 12.30 11.10
C VAL A 154 -2.82 12.15 10.20
N ILE A 155 -2.62 11.68 8.98
CA ILE A 155 -3.67 11.49 7.98
C ILE A 155 -3.61 10.04 7.50
N VAL A 156 -4.71 9.31 7.60
CA VAL A 156 -4.88 7.95 7.09
C VAL A 156 -5.81 7.99 5.88
N LEU A 157 -5.32 7.50 4.75
CA LEU A 157 -6.03 7.46 3.48
C LEU A 157 -6.30 6.00 3.13
N ASP A 158 -7.54 5.53 3.29
CA ASP A 158 -7.94 4.16 2.97
C ASP A 158 -8.50 4.12 1.54
N GLU A 159 -7.67 3.66 0.60
CA GLU A 159 -7.97 3.60 -0.84
C GLU A 159 -8.53 4.93 -1.43
N PRO A 160 -7.84 6.06 -1.24
CA PRO A 160 -8.40 7.38 -1.53
C PRO A 160 -8.69 7.62 -3.02
N THR A 161 -8.06 6.88 -3.92
CA THR A 161 -8.15 7.02 -5.38
C THR A 161 -9.07 5.99 -6.05
N ALA A 162 -9.71 5.12 -5.25
CA ALA A 162 -10.63 4.13 -5.79
C ALA A 162 -11.81 4.81 -6.53
N GLY A 163 -11.98 4.50 -7.82
CA GLY A 163 -13.03 5.08 -8.66
C GLY A 163 -12.85 6.56 -9.02
N VAL A 164 -11.64 7.10 -8.84
CA VAL A 164 -11.26 8.47 -9.23
C VAL A 164 -10.52 8.41 -10.57
N ASP A 165 -10.85 9.32 -11.49
CA ASP A 165 -10.16 9.42 -12.78
C ASP A 165 -8.69 9.90 -12.63
N VAL A 166 -7.88 9.69 -13.67
CA VAL A 166 -6.43 9.89 -13.65
C VAL A 166 -6.05 11.35 -13.34
N GLU A 167 -6.76 12.31 -13.91
CA GLU A 167 -6.42 13.72 -13.76
C GLU A 167 -6.70 14.21 -12.33
N LEU A 168 -7.84 13.82 -11.79
CA LEU A 168 -8.20 14.13 -10.41
C LEU A 168 -7.32 13.42 -9.38
N ARG A 169 -6.87 12.20 -9.69
CA ARG A 169 -5.91 11.44 -8.87
C ARG A 169 -4.59 12.21 -8.72
N LYS A 170 -4.08 12.77 -9.82
CA LYS A 170 -2.86 13.57 -9.80
C LYS A 170 -2.97 14.78 -8.87
N GLY A 171 -4.07 15.56 -8.98
CA GLY A 171 -4.30 16.71 -8.12
C GLY A 171 -4.39 16.36 -6.63
N LEU A 172 -5.04 15.21 -6.30
CA LEU A 172 -5.09 14.71 -4.93
C LEU A 172 -3.69 14.40 -4.39
N TRP A 173 -2.84 13.72 -5.17
CA TRP A 173 -1.49 13.37 -4.75
C TRP A 173 -0.58 14.58 -4.59
N GLU A 174 -0.67 15.56 -5.50
CA GLU A 174 0.06 16.82 -5.36
C GLU A 174 -0.29 17.54 -4.05
N PHE A 175 -1.57 17.58 -3.70
CA PHE A 175 -2.03 18.18 -2.46
C PHE A 175 -1.55 17.41 -1.22
N VAL A 176 -1.71 16.08 -1.21
CA VAL A 176 -1.27 15.22 -0.09
C VAL A 176 0.25 15.27 0.11
N LEU A 177 1.03 15.27 -0.98
CA LEU A 177 2.48 15.47 -0.92
C LEU A 177 2.84 16.86 -0.38
N GLY A 178 2.04 17.88 -0.72
CA GLY A 178 2.17 19.22 -0.15
C GLY A 178 1.99 19.24 1.36
N LEU A 179 1.01 18.49 1.88
CA LEU A 179 0.79 18.33 3.32
C LEU A 179 1.95 17.58 3.98
N ASN A 180 2.42 16.49 3.37
CA ASN A 180 3.55 15.73 3.90
C ASN A 180 4.83 16.58 3.98
N ARG A 181 5.12 17.40 2.95
CA ARG A 181 6.24 18.37 2.98
C ARG A 181 6.09 19.43 4.07
N LYS A 182 4.86 19.75 4.49
CA LYS A 182 4.58 20.63 5.63
C LYS A 182 4.69 19.92 6.99
N GLY A 183 5.07 18.63 7.01
CA GLY A 183 5.33 17.84 8.22
C GLY A 183 4.18 16.93 8.65
N HIS A 184 3.07 16.85 7.90
CA HIS A 184 2.02 15.87 8.21
C HIS A 184 2.50 14.44 7.93
N THR A 185 2.17 13.52 8.82
CA THR A 185 2.40 12.08 8.63
C THR A 185 1.25 11.49 7.82
N ILE A 186 1.58 10.74 6.77
CA ILE A 186 0.58 10.13 5.88
C ILE A 186 0.67 8.61 5.99
N VAL A 187 -0.46 7.94 6.19
CA VAL A 187 -0.58 6.49 6.04
C VAL A 187 -1.51 6.21 4.87
N LEU A 188 -1.01 5.51 3.88
CA LEU A 188 -1.74 5.17 2.66
C LEU A 188 -2.02 3.66 2.63
N THR A 189 -3.28 3.28 2.42
CA THR A 189 -3.60 1.97 1.86
C THR A 189 -4.04 2.13 0.42
N THR A 190 -3.59 1.27 -0.44
CA THR A 190 -3.97 1.25 -1.85
C THR A 190 -3.83 -0.16 -2.43
N HIS A 191 -4.59 -0.46 -3.45
CA HIS A 191 -4.36 -1.62 -4.32
C HIS A 191 -3.57 -1.24 -5.58
N TYR A 192 -3.31 0.05 -5.81
CA TYR A 192 -2.41 0.55 -6.87
C TYR A 192 -0.98 0.59 -6.32
N LEU A 193 -0.23 -0.50 -6.56
CA LEU A 193 1.13 -0.63 -6.02
C LEU A 193 2.11 0.41 -6.56
N GLU A 194 1.88 0.89 -7.79
CA GLU A 194 2.61 2.01 -8.39
C GLU A 194 2.50 3.31 -7.55
N GLU A 195 1.32 3.58 -6.96
CA GLU A 195 1.14 4.74 -6.07
C GLU A 195 1.97 4.59 -4.80
N ALA A 196 1.94 3.39 -4.20
CA ALA A 196 2.72 3.12 -2.99
C ALA A 196 4.23 3.20 -3.26
N GLU A 197 4.68 2.69 -4.41
CA GLU A 197 6.09 2.77 -4.83
C GLU A 197 6.55 4.21 -5.02
N ALA A 198 5.73 5.04 -5.69
CA ALA A 198 6.07 6.42 -6.00
C ALA A 198 6.00 7.36 -4.78
N LEU A 199 5.12 7.10 -3.81
CA LEU A 199 4.79 8.03 -2.73
C LEU A 199 5.37 7.63 -1.38
N CYS A 200 5.47 6.32 -1.08
CA CYS A 200 5.80 5.85 0.26
C CYS A 200 7.31 5.66 0.44
N ALA A 201 7.85 6.28 1.49
CA ALA A 201 9.26 6.09 1.86
C ALA A 201 9.50 4.69 2.45
N ARG A 202 8.52 4.15 3.17
CA ARG A 202 8.54 2.84 3.81
C ARG A 202 7.18 2.17 3.67
N ILE A 203 7.20 0.84 3.55
CA ILE A 203 6.02 0.02 3.31
C ILE A 203 5.96 -1.12 4.32
N GLY A 204 4.80 -1.30 4.93
CA GLY A 204 4.42 -2.48 5.68
C GLY A 204 3.46 -3.35 4.89
N MET A 205 3.76 -4.64 4.76
CA MET A 205 2.89 -5.60 4.09
C MET A 205 2.17 -6.48 5.10
N LEU A 206 0.85 -6.44 5.05
CA LEU A 206 -0.04 -7.17 5.96
C LEU A 206 -0.61 -8.41 5.25
N LYS A 207 -0.50 -9.58 5.88
CA LYS A 207 -1.10 -10.85 5.43
C LYS A 207 -1.70 -11.57 6.64
N GLN A 208 -2.96 -11.98 6.55
CA GLN A 208 -3.66 -12.74 7.60
C GLN A 208 -3.50 -12.14 9.01
N GLY A 209 -3.65 -10.82 9.12
CA GLY A 209 -3.55 -10.10 10.38
C GLY A 209 -2.14 -9.97 10.97
N ARG A 210 -1.08 -10.20 10.18
CA ARG A 210 0.33 -10.07 10.60
C ARG A 210 1.11 -9.21 9.62
N ILE A 211 2.08 -8.45 10.10
CA ILE A 211 3.05 -7.77 9.25
C ILE A 211 4.08 -8.81 8.80
N VAL A 212 4.10 -9.10 7.49
CA VAL A 212 5.01 -10.08 6.89
C VAL A 212 6.25 -9.45 6.26
N ALA A 213 6.20 -8.16 5.97
CA ALA A 213 7.36 -7.38 5.55
C ALA A 213 7.20 -5.93 6.02
N LEU A 214 8.31 -5.30 6.43
CA LEU A 214 8.37 -3.91 6.83
C LEU A 214 9.78 -3.38 6.54
N ASP A 215 9.90 -2.52 5.52
CA ASP A 215 11.19 -1.91 5.16
C ASP A 215 10.97 -0.64 4.30
N THR A 216 12.05 0.05 3.96
CA THR A 216 12.01 1.14 2.99
C THR A 216 11.65 0.60 1.61
N THR A 217 10.92 1.40 0.82
CA THR A 217 10.49 1.01 -0.54
C THR A 217 11.69 0.57 -1.39
N SER A 218 12.80 1.31 -1.33
CA SER A 218 14.02 0.97 -2.05
C SER A 218 14.63 -0.36 -1.62
N LYS A 219 14.62 -0.70 -0.33
CA LYS A 219 15.12 -2.00 0.14
C LYS A 219 14.21 -3.15 -0.25
N LEU A 220 12.88 -2.94 -0.26
CA LEU A 220 11.93 -3.94 -0.73
C LEU A 220 12.16 -4.27 -2.20
N LEU A 221 12.31 -3.25 -3.04
CA LEU A 221 12.65 -3.42 -4.46
C LEU A 221 14.00 -4.12 -4.66
N ASN A 222 15.02 -3.72 -3.91
CA ASN A 222 16.37 -4.28 -4.01
C ASN A 222 16.50 -5.71 -3.42
N ARG A 223 15.56 -6.19 -2.60
CA ARG A 223 15.53 -7.60 -2.15
C ARG A 223 15.22 -8.57 -3.28
N HIS A 224 14.70 -8.05 -4.39
CA HIS A 224 14.48 -8.82 -5.60
C HIS A 224 15.72 -8.76 -6.47
N ASP A 225 16.64 -9.73 -6.29
CA ASP A 225 17.70 -10.03 -7.24
C ASP A 225 17.07 -10.53 -8.54
N GLY A 226 16.73 -9.61 -9.43
CA GLY A 226 16.15 -9.95 -10.73
C GLY A 226 16.11 -8.73 -11.64
N LEU A 227 16.64 -8.90 -12.82
CA LEU A 227 16.44 -8.02 -13.96
C LEU A 227 15.43 -8.71 -14.87
N TYR A 228 14.48 -7.97 -15.40
CA TYR A 228 13.60 -8.50 -16.45
C TYR A 228 14.06 -7.96 -17.78
N LEU A 229 14.43 -8.89 -18.67
CA LEU A 229 14.79 -8.59 -20.04
C LEU A 229 13.59 -8.87 -20.95
N LYS A 230 12.92 -7.82 -21.40
CA LYS A 230 11.85 -7.91 -22.39
C LYS A 230 12.48 -7.80 -23.78
N LEU A 231 12.25 -8.80 -24.59
CA LEU A 231 12.77 -8.92 -25.94
C LEU A 231 11.63 -9.15 -26.91
N ARG A 232 11.63 -8.41 -28.03
CA ARG A 232 10.89 -8.79 -29.23
C ARG A 232 11.90 -9.34 -30.23
N ILE A 233 11.69 -10.59 -30.65
CA ILE A 233 12.58 -11.29 -31.59
C ILE A 233 11.82 -11.72 -32.83
N SER A 234 12.54 -11.78 -34.00
CA SER A 234 12.01 -12.28 -35.24
C SER A 234 13.06 -13.21 -35.92
N GLY A 235 12.61 -13.97 -36.90
CA GLY A 235 13.47 -14.84 -37.71
C GLY A 235 13.75 -16.23 -37.12
N ALA A 236 13.75 -16.39 -35.78
CA ALA A 236 13.88 -17.69 -35.12
C ALA A 236 13.13 -17.69 -33.77
N ALA A 237 12.83 -18.87 -33.24
CA ALA A 237 12.21 -19.02 -31.92
C ALA A 237 13.21 -18.73 -30.80
N LEU A 238 12.66 -18.40 -29.59
CA LEU A 238 13.47 -18.23 -28.40
C LEU A 238 14.25 -19.53 -28.10
N PRO A 239 15.58 -19.47 -27.89
CA PRO A 239 16.38 -20.64 -27.54
C PRO A 239 15.81 -21.35 -26.28
N GLN A 240 15.81 -22.68 -26.30
CA GLN A 240 15.23 -23.50 -25.22
C GLN A 240 15.83 -23.18 -23.84
N VAL A 241 17.13 -22.87 -23.77
CA VAL A 241 17.82 -22.46 -22.53
C VAL A 241 17.23 -21.17 -21.94
N LEU A 242 16.64 -20.30 -22.76
CA LEU A 242 15.99 -19.06 -22.34
C LEU A 242 14.49 -19.26 -22.13
N ALA A 243 13.87 -20.22 -22.82
CA ALA A 243 12.45 -20.52 -22.67
C ALA A 243 12.09 -20.97 -21.26
N GLU A 244 13.00 -21.70 -20.57
CA GLU A 244 12.85 -22.11 -19.16
C GLU A 244 12.89 -20.93 -18.17
N ARG A 245 13.43 -19.78 -18.59
CA ARG A 245 13.51 -18.54 -17.80
C ARG A 245 12.48 -17.50 -18.22
N ALA A 246 11.66 -17.81 -19.22
CA ALA A 246 10.61 -16.94 -19.68
C ALA A 246 9.44 -16.92 -18.69
N ARG A 247 9.10 -15.73 -18.19
CA ARG A 247 7.92 -15.49 -17.34
C ARG A 247 6.66 -15.37 -18.18
N ASP A 248 6.78 -14.73 -19.35
CA ASP A 248 5.71 -14.56 -20.33
C ASP A 248 6.29 -14.62 -21.75
N SER A 249 5.51 -15.17 -22.66
CA SER A 249 5.86 -15.30 -24.08
C SER A 249 4.59 -15.18 -24.91
N ARG A 250 4.37 -14.01 -25.53
CA ARG A 250 3.21 -13.73 -26.39
C ARG A 250 3.67 -12.96 -27.61
N ASP A 251 3.18 -13.34 -28.77
CA ASP A 251 3.36 -12.60 -30.04
C ASP A 251 4.81 -12.16 -30.32
N ALA A 252 5.78 -13.09 -30.20
CA ALA A 252 7.21 -12.84 -30.37
C ALA A 252 7.85 -11.91 -29.30
N VAL A 253 7.11 -11.51 -28.26
CA VAL A 253 7.64 -10.78 -27.10
C VAL A 253 7.87 -11.78 -25.96
N HIS A 254 9.08 -11.76 -25.41
CA HIS A 254 9.52 -12.64 -24.33
C HIS A 254 10.04 -11.81 -23.15
N VAL A 255 9.57 -12.10 -21.93
CA VAL A 255 10.07 -11.49 -20.70
C VAL A 255 10.88 -12.54 -19.94
N LEU A 256 12.19 -12.35 -19.88
CA LEU A 256 13.13 -13.26 -19.23
C LEU A 256 13.51 -12.72 -17.85
N ARG A 257 13.44 -13.55 -16.80
CA ARG A 257 13.98 -13.22 -15.48
C ARG A 257 15.47 -13.58 -15.44
N LEU A 258 16.32 -12.60 -15.15
CA LEU A 258 17.77 -12.73 -15.09
C LEU A 258 18.27 -12.21 -13.74
N ARG A 259 19.42 -12.67 -13.27
CA ARG A 259 19.98 -12.34 -11.96
C ARG A 259 21.02 -11.22 -11.99
N SER A 260 21.60 -10.96 -13.15
CA SER A 260 22.68 -9.97 -13.29
C SER A 260 22.80 -9.46 -14.71
N TYR A 261 23.46 -8.32 -14.89
CA TYR A 261 23.77 -7.79 -16.22
C TYR A 261 24.61 -8.76 -17.06
N ALA A 262 25.50 -9.56 -16.44
CA ALA A 262 26.24 -10.60 -17.15
C ALA A 262 25.33 -11.70 -17.72
N GLU A 263 24.20 -11.97 -17.09
CA GLU A 263 23.19 -12.88 -17.65
C GLU A 263 22.42 -12.24 -18.80
N VAL A 264 22.22 -10.92 -18.79
CA VAL A 264 21.65 -10.18 -19.92
C VAL A 264 22.53 -10.35 -21.17
N GLU A 265 23.84 -10.12 -21.03
CA GLU A 265 24.80 -10.28 -22.13
C GLU A 265 24.76 -11.71 -22.69
N ARG A 266 24.76 -12.71 -21.82
CA ARG A 266 24.67 -14.13 -22.23
C ARG A 266 23.35 -14.46 -22.92
N ALA A 267 22.22 -13.93 -22.41
CA ALA A 267 20.92 -14.14 -23.04
C ALA A 267 20.88 -13.53 -24.45
N LEU A 268 21.39 -12.30 -24.62
CA LEU A 268 21.50 -11.67 -25.94
C LEU A 268 22.40 -12.44 -26.90
N ALA A 269 23.53 -12.98 -26.40
CA ALA A 269 24.41 -13.83 -27.20
C ALA A 269 23.72 -15.11 -27.68
N HIS A 270 22.93 -15.77 -26.80
CA HIS A 270 22.16 -16.97 -27.14
C HIS A 270 21.09 -16.68 -28.23
N VAL A 271 20.36 -15.55 -28.08
CA VAL A 271 19.36 -15.12 -29.05
C VAL A 271 20.01 -14.91 -30.44
N ARG A 272 21.17 -14.21 -30.49
CA ARG A 272 21.91 -13.97 -31.74
C ARG A 272 22.46 -15.25 -32.35
N ALA A 273 23.01 -16.16 -31.51
CA ALA A 273 23.56 -17.44 -31.98
C ALA A 273 22.48 -18.36 -32.56
N ALA A 274 21.23 -18.24 -32.11
CA ALA A 274 20.10 -18.96 -32.69
C ALA A 274 19.59 -18.35 -34.02
N GLY A 275 20.23 -17.29 -34.54
CA GLY A 275 19.82 -16.62 -35.76
C GLY A 275 18.60 -15.71 -35.62
N ALA A 276 18.15 -15.46 -34.41
CA ALA A 276 17.06 -14.52 -34.15
C ALA A 276 17.55 -13.06 -34.23
N LYS A 277 16.72 -12.20 -34.80
CA LYS A 277 16.93 -10.76 -34.82
C LYS A 277 16.19 -10.12 -33.67
N ILE A 278 16.88 -9.31 -32.87
CA ILE A 278 16.28 -8.53 -31.78
C ILE A 278 15.73 -7.24 -32.40
N GLU A 279 14.43 -7.05 -32.31
CA GLU A 279 13.74 -5.87 -32.84
C GLU A 279 13.54 -4.82 -31.75
N GLU A 280 13.21 -5.25 -30.54
CA GLU A 280 13.05 -4.39 -29.37
C GLU A 280 13.74 -5.04 -28.17
N LEU A 281 14.35 -4.22 -27.34
CA LEU A 281 14.99 -4.62 -26.09
C LEU A 281 14.67 -3.60 -25.02
N GLU A 282 14.14 -4.07 -23.91
CA GLU A 282 13.84 -3.25 -22.72
C GLU A 282 14.35 -3.99 -21.48
N LEU A 283 15.11 -3.31 -20.65
CA LEU A 283 15.55 -3.83 -19.35
C LEU A 283 14.69 -3.23 -18.26
N LEU A 284 13.88 -4.06 -17.64
CA LEU A 284 12.97 -3.68 -16.58
C LEU A 284 13.58 -4.06 -15.21
N GLN A 285 13.44 -3.17 -14.25
CA GLN A 285 13.70 -3.50 -12.85
C GLN A 285 12.44 -4.10 -12.23
N PRO A 286 12.56 -4.94 -11.20
CA PRO A 286 11.40 -5.40 -10.43
C PRO A 286 10.62 -4.21 -9.89
N ASP A 287 9.32 -4.24 -10.05
CA ASP A 287 8.41 -3.28 -9.43
C ASP A 287 7.86 -3.81 -8.09
N LEU A 288 7.14 -2.94 -7.38
CA LEU A 288 6.55 -3.30 -6.11
C LEU A 288 5.50 -4.41 -6.24
N GLU A 289 4.90 -4.59 -7.42
CA GLU A 289 3.94 -5.66 -7.68
C GLU A 289 4.63 -7.04 -7.66
N ASP A 290 5.78 -7.16 -8.27
CA ASP A 290 6.58 -8.38 -8.24
C ASP A 290 6.99 -8.75 -6.81
N VAL A 291 7.46 -7.77 -6.04
CA VAL A 291 7.83 -7.91 -4.63
C VAL A 291 6.62 -8.34 -3.80
N PHE A 292 5.49 -7.69 -4.00
CA PHE A 292 4.26 -7.97 -3.27
C PHE A 292 3.76 -9.40 -3.53
N VAL A 293 3.67 -9.81 -4.80
CA VAL A 293 3.24 -11.16 -5.18
C VAL A 293 4.15 -12.21 -4.56
N GLN A 294 5.47 -12.01 -4.61
CA GLN A 294 6.39 -12.97 -4.03
C GLN A 294 6.24 -13.08 -2.51
N ILE A 295 6.19 -11.96 -1.78
CA ILE A 295 6.03 -11.96 -0.31
C ILE A 295 4.69 -12.61 0.07
N MET A 296 3.63 -12.35 -0.71
CA MET A 296 2.33 -12.95 -0.45
C MET A 296 2.31 -14.47 -0.72
N ASN A 297 3.12 -14.98 -1.65
CA ASN A 297 3.21 -16.43 -1.95
C ASN A 297 4.19 -17.20 -1.04
N MET A 298 5.22 -16.57 -0.48
CA MET A 298 6.20 -17.23 0.42
C MET A 298 5.61 -17.89 1.67
N GLY A 299 4.32 -17.71 1.99
CA GLY A 299 3.67 -18.37 3.12
C GLY A 299 3.01 -19.71 2.80
N GLU A 300 2.86 -20.08 1.54
CA GLU A 300 2.18 -21.31 1.11
C GLU A 300 3.18 -22.44 0.87
N ASP A 301 4.41 -22.14 0.48
CA ASP A 301 5.47 -23.14 0.22
C ASP A 301 6.22 -23.60 1.50
N GLY A 302 6.13 -22.84 2.59
CA GLY A 302 6.81 -23.18 3.85
C GLY A 302 6.23 -24.36 4.63
N ALA A 303 4.97 -24.71 4.37
CA ALA A 303 4.32 -25.84 5.04
C ALA A 303 4.58 -27.18 4.32
N SER A 304 4.79 -27.15 3.01
CA SER A 304 5.02 -28.36 2.22
C SER A 304 6.48 -28.83 2.18
N THR A 305 7.45 -27.90 2.40
CA THR A 305 8.88 -28.23 2.33
C THR A 305 9.44 -28.76 3.65
N GLN A 306 8.80 -28.49 4.79
CA GLN A 306 9.25 -29.03 6.08
C GLN A 306 8.80 -30.49 6.32
N GLU A 307 7.70 -30.96 5.74
CA GLU A 307 7.28 -32.36 5.85
C GLU A 307 8.10 -33.29 4.96
N HIS A 308 8.66 -32.80 3.84
CA HIS A 308 9.52 -33.65 2.96
C HIS A 308 10.99 -33.69 3.38
N SER A 309 11.49 -32.73 4.15
CA SER A 309 12.89 -32.73 4.62
C SER A 309 13.11 -33.57 5.89
N ALA A 310 12.06 -33.84 6.66
CA ALA A 310 12.17 -34.71 7.86
C ALA A 310 12.15 -36.22 7.56
N ALA A 311 11.62 -36.61 6.39
CA ALA A 311 11.56 -38.02 5.99
C ALA A 311 12.83 -38.53 5.28
N ALA A 312 13.70 -37.62 4.80
CA ALA A 312 14.91 -38.00 4.05
C ALA A 312 16.18 -38.21 4.93
N LEU A 313 16.08 -37.95 6.25
CA LEU A 313 17.23 -38.03 7.16
C LEU A 313 17.25 -39.31 8.06
N LEU A 314 16.37 -40.27 7.84
CA LEU A 314 16.30 -41.50 8.62
C LEU A 314 16.38 -42.77 7.75
N SER A 315 17.33 -42.85 6.82
CA SER A 315 17.70 -44.15 6.21
C SER A 315 19.14 -44.46 6.57
N PRO A 316 19.41 -45.59 7.25
CA PRO A 316 20.78 -45.97 7.59
C PRO A 316 21.54 -46.49 6.35
N LEU A 317 22.75 -45.93 6.16
CA LEU A 317 23.74 -46.39 5.20
C LEU A 317 24.10 -47.89 5.49
N ALA A 318 23.71 -48.78 4.60
CA ALA A 318 24.23 -50.15 4.57
C ALA A 318 25.60 -50.15 3.85
N PHE A 319 26.67 -50.47 4.60
CA PHE A 319 27.97 -50.79 4.01
C PHE A 319 27.96 -52.26 3.55
N PRO A 320 28.54 -52.61 2.39
CA PRO A 320 28.80 -53.99 2.05
C PRO A 320 30.05 -54.47 2.83
N ALA A 321 29.93 -55.64 3.47
CA ALA A 321 31.02 -56.37 4.11
C ALA A 321 31.78 -57.23 3.07
N PRO A 322 33.00 -57.73 3.44
CA PRO A 322 34.13 -57.99 2.55
C PRO A 322 33.97 -59.17 1.59
#